data_1e42e81844de37746fc5561e1aebea41
#
_entry.id   1e42e81844de37746fc5561e1aebea41
#
_cell.length_a   1.000
_cell.length_b   1.000
_cell.length_c   1.000
_cell.angle_alpha   90.00
_cell.angle_beta   90.00
_cell.angle_gamma   90.00
#
_symmetry.space_group_name_H-M   'P 1'
#
loop_
_entity.id
_entity.type
_entity.pdbx_description
1 polymer ?
#
loop_
_entity_poly.entity_id
_entity_poly.type
_entity_poly.pdbx_seq_one_letter_code
_entity_poly.pdbx_strand_id
1 'polypeptide(L)'
;MHYQPKAIETLRSPLNLTISAIALLTGSCTTPEPNLNILIGAQPTASAIATNKAINKELTPTSFKKVTVVKDLERPWGMAWLPDGAILITERVGRVKILRNGSLEKIAIANIPNIFISGQAGLMDISLHPRFDQNSLVYLTYSSGNFQSNHTSILRAKFDGKALVEPQVIFEVKPSKSGNQHFGSRIVWLPDETMLIAIGDGGNPPLELNGELIRKQAQKLDSQLGKVLRLKDDGSIPSDNPFVKNTSANPAIWSYGHRNIQGLFADPLSQQVWATEHGARGGDELNLIEAGKNYGWPAVSFSQEYTGGKVSKETSRPDIVDPKLVWTPSIAPSGLMLYRGDRFPDWRGNLFAGALVSKEVVRIKIEANKTVIQETIPIGQRVRDVRQGKDGFIYILTDEQAGQLIRLEPM
;
A
#
# COMPACT_ATOMS: atom_id res chain seq x y z
N MET A 1 16.26 -47.77 49.87
CA MET A 1 16.01 -46.56 50.65
C MET A 1 14.83 -45.84 49.99
N HIS A 2 13.65 -45.97 50.64
CA HIS A 2 12.40 -45.36 50.13
C HIS A 2 12.32 -43.92 50.62
N TYR A 3 11.92 -43.00 49.72
CA TYR A 3 11.52 -41.67 50.13
C TYR A 3 10.09 -41.41 49.65
N GLN A 4 9.16 -41.21 50.60
CA GLN A 4 7.79 -40.79 50.33
C GLN A 4 7.67 -39.26 50.43
N PRO A 5 6.81 -38.61 49.65
CA PRO A 5 6.58 -37.17 49.76
C PRO A 5 5.46 -36.87 50.80
N LYS A 6 5.69 -35.80 51.58
CA LYS A 6 4.74 -35.22 52.54
C LYS A 6 3.66 -34.40 51.82
N ALA A 7 2.41 -34.62 52.26
CA ALA A 7 1.24 -33.86 51.94
C ALA A 7 1.29 -32.45 52.55
N ILE A 8 0.86 -31.43 51.79
CA ILE A 8 0.61 -30.08 52.29
C ILE A 8 -0.89 -29.86 52.30
N GLU A 9 -1.40 -29.56 53.50
CA GLU A 9 -2.79 -29.24 53.81
C GLU A 9 -3.24 -27.95 53.15
N THR A 10 -4.43 -27.98 52.53
CA THR A 10 -5.13 -26.82 52.01
C THR A 10 -6.04 -26.20 53.06
N LEU A 11 -5.74 -24.99 53.48
CA LEU A 11 -6.64 -24.14 54.25
C LEU A 11 -7.69 -23.51 53.34
N ARG A 12 -8.96 -23.91 53.53
CA ARG A 12 -10.14 -23.28 52.95
C ARG A 12 -10.70 -22.25 53.94
N SER A 13 -10.85 -21.00 53.52
CA SER A 13 -11.72 -20.03 54.18
C SER A 13 -12.91 -19.70 53.27
N PRO A 14 -14.13 -19.58 53.78
CA PRO A 14 -15.32 -19.30 52.99
C PRO A 14 -15.53 -17.81 52.83
N LEU A 15 -15.71 -17.35 51.60
CA LEU A 15 -16.18 -16.00 51.28
C LEU A 15 -17.70 -16.04 51.14
N ASN A 16 -18.40 -15.33 51.99
CA ASN A 16 -19.84 -15.13 51.97
C ASN A 16 -20.25 -14.26 50.78
N LEU A 17 -21.08 -14.82 49.89
CA LEU A 17 -21.78 -14.05 48.85
C LEU A 17 -23.13 -13.61 49.39
N THR A 18 -23.33 -12.34 49.62
CA THR A 18 -24.64 -11.72 49.85
C THR A 18 -25.30 -11.43 48.51
N ILE A 19 -26.38 -12.16 48.22
CA ILE A 19 -27.25 -11.90 47.04
C ILE A 19 -28.29 -10.87 47.47
N SER A 20 -28.23 -9.66 46.88
CA SER A 20 -29.32 -8.69 46.94
C SER A 20 -30.18 -8.81 45.70
N ALA A 21 -31.41 -9.28 45.91
CA ALA A 21 -32.44 -9.30 44.88
C ALA A 21 -32.96 -7.86 44.67
N ILE A 22 -32.88 -7.37 43.46
CA ILE A 22 -33.56 -6.14 43.01
C ILE A 22 -34.69 -6.54 42.04
N ALA A 23 -35.89 -6.12 42.37
CA ALA A 23 -37.12 -6.41 41.70
C ALA A 23 -37.17 -5.78 40.29
N LEU A 24 -37.68 -6.56 39.33
CA LEU A 24 -38.06 -6.06 38.00
C LEU A 24 -39.31 -5.16 38.13
N LEU A 25 -39.16 -3.89 37.76
CA LEU A 25 -40.26 -3.01 37.40
C LEU A 25 -40.23 -2.85 35.88
N THR A 26 -41.23 -3.42 35.23
CA THR A 26 -41.54 -3.20 33.80
C THR A 26 -42.11 -1.80 33.64
N GLY A 27 -41.30 -0.91 33.07
CA GLY A 27 -41.74 0.39 32.61
C GLY A 27 -41.42 0.54 31.12
N SER A 28 -42.46 0.46 30.28
CA SER A 28 -42.37 0.79 28.86
C SER A 28 -42.13 2.29 28.74
N CYS A 29 -40.94 2.68 28.31
CA CYS A 29 -40.63 4.04 27.86
C CYS A 29 -40.15 4.00 26.43
N THR A 30 -41.01 4.41 25.53
CA THR A 30 -40.68 4.82 24.16
C THR A 30 -39.87 6.12 24.26
N THR A 31 -38.58 6.05 23.93
CA THR A 31 -37.76 7.24 23.73
C THR A 31 -37.90 7.69 22.28
N PRO A 32 -38.18 8.97 22.00
CA PRO A 32 -38.16 9.49 20.63
C PRO A 32 -36.71 9.61 20.16
N GLU A 33 -36.47 9.22 18.90
CA GLU A 33 -35.18 9.47 18.21
C GLU A 33 -34.88 10.98 18.17
N PRO A 34 -33.68 11.42 18.41
CA PRO A 34 -33.30 12.81 18.18
C PRO A 34 -33.21 13.06 16.66
N ASN A 35 -34.16 13.85 16.15
CA ASN A 35 -34.02 14.51 14.86
C ASN A 35 -32.76 15.37 14.85
N LEU A 36 -31.72 14.89 14.19
CA LEU A 36 -30.49 15.66 13.93
C LEU A 36 -30.77 16.59 12.75
N ASN A 37 -31.42 17.74 13.02
CA ASN A 37 -31.40 18.86 12.10
C ASN A 37 -29.97 19.39 12.00
N ILE A 38 -29.26 18.99 10.97
CA ILE A 38 -27.96 19.58 10.60
C ILE A 38 -28.26 20.98 10.10
N LEU A 39 -28.00 21.95 10.94
CA LEU A 39 -27.87 23.36 10.56
C LEU A 39 -26.75 23.43 9.50
N ILE A 40 -27.13 23.72 8.26
CA ILE A 40 -26.21 24.12 7.19
C ILE A 40 -25.63 25.48 7.62
N GLY A 41 -24.54 25.42 8.37
CA GLY A 41 -23.74 26.58 8.72
C GLY A 41 -22.91 27.04 7.51
N ALA A 42 -22.89 28.33 7.29
CA ALA A 42 -22.28 29.10 6.24
C ALA A 42 -20.97 28.50 5.67
N GLN A 43 -20.88 28.47 4.34
CA GLN A 43 -19.65 28.20 3.60
C GLN A 43 -18.55 29.19 4.05
N PRO A 44 -17.34 28.70 4.40
CA PRO A 44 -16.20 29.58 4.55
C PRO A 44 -15.81 30.08 3.15
N THR A 45 -15.74 31.40 3.02
CA THR A 45 -15.21 32.09 1.85
C THR A 45 -13.87 31.51 1.45
N ALA A 46 -13.76 31.07 0.19
CA ALA A 46 -12.59 30.49 -0.42
C ALA A 46 -11.42 31.50 -0.37
N SER A 47 -10.49 31.29 0.54
CA SER A 47 -9.15 31.84 0.44
C SER A 47 -8.44 31.07 -0.67
N ALA A 48 -7.96 31.76 -1.68
CA ALA A 48 -7.36 31.20 -2.89
C ALA A 48 -6.07 30.44 -2.56
N ILE A 49 -6.22 29.15 -2.32
CA ILE A 49 -5.13 28.21 -2.53
C ILE A 49 -5.10 27.99 -4.03
N ALA A 50 -3.95 28.20 -4.67
CA ALA A 50 -3.75 27.98 -6.08
C ALA A 50 -4.00 26.51 -6.39
N THR A 51 -5.27 26.14 -6.55
CA THR A 51 -5.67 24.92 -7.22
C THR A 51 -5.20 25.03 -8.65
N ASN A 52 -4.27 24.19 -9.05
CA ASN A 52 -3.99 23.96 -10.46
C ASN A 52 -5.33 23.59 -11.10
N LYS A 53 -5.96 24.59 -11.71
CA LYS A 53 -7.22 24.44 -12.41
C LYS A 53 -6.91 23.54 -13.60
N ALA A 54 -7.23 22.25 -13.47
CA ALA A 54 -7.18 21.34 -14.59
C ALA A 54 -8.03 21.96 -15.71
N ILE A 55 -7.40 22.25 -16.84
CA ILE A 55 -8.10 22.73 -18.03
C ILE A 55 -8.93 21.53 -18.47
N ASN A 56 -10.22 21.55 -18.17
CA ASN A 56 -11.20 20.59 -18.70
C ASN A 56 -11.27 20.78 -20.22
N LYS A 57 -10.36 20.17 -20.94
CA LYS A 57 -10.55 19.88 -22.35
C LYS A 57 -11.47 18.67 -22.38
N GLU A 58 -12.69 18.84 -22.86
CA GLU A 58 -13.59 17.72 -23.11
C GLU A 58 -12.87 16.71 -24.00
N LEU A 59 -12.41 15.64 -23.38
CA LEU A 59 -11.93 14.46 -24.09
C LEU A 59 -13.16 13.68 -24.50
N THR A 60 -13.21 13.23 -25.75
CA THR A 60 -14.17 12.22 -26.15
C THR A 60 -14.00 11.02 -25.22
N PRO A 61 -15.04 10.61 -24.45
CA PRO A 61 -14.89 9.48 -23.56
C PRO A 61 -14.50 8.25 -24.38
N THR A 62 -13.36 7.66 -24.09
CA THR A 62 -12.99 6.37 -24.70
C THR A 62 -13.97 5.33 -24.18
N SER A 63 -14.80 4.80 -25.09
CA SER A 63 -15.77 3.76 -24.75
C SER A 63 -15.06 2.47 -24.35
N PHE A 64 -15.40 1.93 -23.20
CA PHE A 64 -14.85 0.66 -22.70
C PHE A 64 -15.93 -0.14 -21.97
N LYS A 65 -15.75 -1.45 -21.95
CA LYS A 65 -16.53 -2.37 -21.09
C LYS A 65 -15.65 -2.97 -20.01
N LYS A 66 -16.25 -3.28 -18.87
CA LYS A 66 -15.61 -4.01 -17.76
C LYS A 66 -15.94 -5.49 -17.88
N VAL A 67 -14.91 -6.32 -18.01
CA VAL A 67 -15.05 -7.78 -18.10
C VAL A 67 -14.46 -8.39 -16.83
N THR A 68 -15.28 -9.08 -16.04
CA THR A 68 -14.77 -9.86 -14.90
C THR A 68 -14.07 -11.11 -15.42
N VAL A 69 -12.77 -11.19 -15.21
CA VAL A 69 -11.93 -12.32 -15.64
C VAL A 69 -11.98 -13.45 -14.61
N VAL A 70 -11.90 -13.08 -13.30
CA VAL A 70 -11.92 -14.01 -12.17
C VAL A 70 -12.66 -13.36 -11.01
N LYS A 71 -13.37 -14.20 -10.22
CA LYS A 71 -14.06 -13.85 -8.97
C LYS A 71 -13.49 -14.64 -7.80
N ASP A 72 -13.97 -14.31 -6.61
CA ASP A 72 -13.71 -15.04 -5.37
C ASP A 72 -12.22 -15.08 -4.97
N LEU A 73 -11.51 -13.98 -5.27
CA LEU A 73 -10.19 -13.72 -4.73
C LEU A 73 -10.31 -13.14 -3.32
N GLU A 74 -9.64 -13.73 -2.34
CA GLU A 74 -9.72 -13.24 -0.96
C GLU A 74 -8.74 -12.10 -0.71
N ARG A 75 -9.24 -10.85 -0.75
CA ARG A 75 -8.44 -9.64 -0.58
C ARG A 75 -7.15 -9.65 -1.40
N PRO A 76 -7.24 -9.76 -2.73
CA PRO A 76 -6.07 -9.79 -3.59
C PRO A 76 -5.28 -8.49 -3.46
N TRP A 77 -3.93 -8.58 -3.58
CA TRP A 77 -3.08 -7.42 -3.34
C TRP A 77 -2.20 -7.03 -4.53
N GLY A 78 -1.48 -7.96 -5.14
CA GLY A 78 -0.60 -7.74 -6.27
C GLY A 78 -0.76 -8.80 -7.35
N MET A 79 -0.35 -8.47 -8.58
CA MET A 79 -0.39 -9.37 -9.72
C MET A 79 0.86 -9.24 -10.59
N ALA A 80 1.32 -10.36 -11.17
CA ALA A 80 2.45 -10.41 -12.07
C ALA A 80 2.21 -11.41 -13.21
N TRP A 81 2.56 -11.05 -14.46
CA TRP A 81 2.41 -11.89 -15.63
C TRP A 81 3.62 -12.76 -15.86
N LEU A 82 3.41 -14.06 -15.91
CA LEU A 82 4.40 -15.02 -16.38
C LEU A 82 4.65 -14.87 -17.89
N PRO A 83 5.78 -15.37 -18.42
CA PRO A 83 6.07 -15.32 -19.86
C PRO A 83 4.99 -15.98 -20.74
N ASP A 84 4.38 -17.05 -20.26
CA ASP A 84 3.30 -17.80 -20.94
C ASP A 84 1.92 -17.09 -20.89
N GLY A 85 1.84 -15.92 -20.26
CA GLY A 85 0.61 -15.13 -20.12
C GLY A 85 -0.23 -15.50 -18.90
N ALA A 86 0.13 -16.51 -18.11
CA ALA A 86 -0.51 -16.77 -16.83
C ALA A 86 -0.25 -15.63 -15.85
N ILE A 87 -1.13 -15.45 -14.86
CA ILE A 87 -1.05 -14.36 -13.90
C ILE A 87 -0.89 -14.93 -12.49
N LEU A 88 0.20 -14.58 -11.83
CA LEU A 88 0.36 -14.80 -10.39
C LEU A 88 -0.36 -13.70 -9.64
N ILE A 89 -1.15 -14.06 -8.61
CA ILE A 89 -1.92 -13.14 -7.80
C ILE A 89 -1.67 -13.45 -6.33
N THR A 90 -1.28 -12.45 -5.56
CA THR A 90 -1.18 -12.56 -4.10
C THR A 90 -2.52 -12.28 -3.45
N GLU A 91 -2.87 -13.06 -2.43
CA GLU A 91 -3.96 -12.79 -1.52
C GLU A 91 -3.40 -12.44 -0.13
N ARG A 92 -3.88 -11.36 0.47
CA ARG A 92 -3.35 -10.82 1.73
C ARG A 92 -3.33 -11.84 2.87
N VAL A 93 -4.18 -12.83 2.81
CA VAL A 93 -4.24 -13.96 3.77
C VAL A 93 -3.06 -14.96 3.65
N GLY A 94 -2.03 -14.63 2.86
CA GLY A 94 -0.82 -15.46 2.76
C GLY A 94 -0.86 -16.52 1.66
N ARG A 95 -1.64 -16.33 0.60
CA ARG A 95 -1.71 -17.26 -0.53
C ARG A 95 -1.23 -16.61 -1.82
N VAL A 96 -0.65 -17.40 -2.71
CA VAL A 96 -0.46 -17.05 -4.11
C VAL A 96 -1.33 -17.96 -4.95
N LYS A 97 -2.04 -17.35 -5.89
CA LYS A 97 -2.84 -18.06 -6.90
C LYS A 97 -2.24 -17.83 -8.28
N ILE A 98 -2.46 -18.77 -9.16
CA ILE A 98 -2.15 -18.66 -10.59
C ILE A 98 -3.44 -18.73 -11.39
N LEU A 99 -3.64 -17.77 -12.27
CA LEU A 99 -4.67 -17.79 -13.28
C LEU A 99 -4.04 -18.24 -14.60
N ARG A 100 -4.39 -19.42 -15.10
CA ARG A 100 -3.88 -20.01 -16.35
C ARG A 100 -5.05 -20.56 -17.17
N ASN A 101 -5.16 -20.15 -18.43
CA ASN A 101 -6.22 -20.61 -19.34
C ASN A 101 -7.64 -20.50 -18.76
N GLY A 102 -7.92 -19.42 -18.02
CA GLY A 102 -9.20 -19.19 -17.37
C GLY A 102 -9.44 -19.98 -16.07
N SER A 103 -8.51 -20.88 -15.67
CA SER A 103 -8.55 -21.61 -14.41
C SER A 103 -7.73 -20.91 -13.34
N LEU A 104 -8.30 -20.78 -12.13
CA LEU A 104 -7.65 -20.20 -10.97
C LEU A 104 -7.23 -21.31 -10.00
N GLU A 105 -5.94 -21.46 -9.79
CA GLU A 105 -5.37 -22.47 -8.91
C GLU A 105 -4.55 -21.82 -7.79
N LYS A 106 -4.52 -22.43 -6.60
CA LYS A 106 -3.61 -22.06 -5.52
C LYS A 106 -2.27 -22.76 -5.77
N ILE A 107 -1.19 -21.99 -5.79
CA ILE A 107 0.15 -22.56 -5.83
C ILE A 107 0.73 -22.70 -4.42
N ALA A 108 1.50 -23.75 -4.20
CA ALA A 108 2.22 -23.93 -2.95
C ALA A 108 3.39 -22.95 -2.89
N ILE A 109 3.65 -22.42 -1.68
CA ILE A 109 4.89 -21.74 -1.37
C ILE A 109 5.54 -22.56 -0.27
N ALA A 110 6.70 -23.15 -0.57
CA ALA A 110 7.43 -23.94 0.40
C ALA A 110 7.99 -23.06 1.50
N ASN A 111 7.74 -23.42 2.78
CA ASN A 111 8.40 -22.80 3.94
C ASN A 111 8.35 -21.26 4.01
N ILE A 112 7.18 -20.65 3.72
CA ILE A 112 7.05 -19.21 3.99
C ILE A 112 7.19 -18.97 5.49
N PRO A 113 8.02 -18.00 5.90
CA PRO A 113 8.05 -17.55 7.28
C PRO A 113 6.69 -17.04 7.74
N ASN A 114 6.45 -17.07 9.02
CA ASN A 114 5.19 -16.68 9.64
C ASN A 114 4.71 -15.30 9.17
N ILE A 115 3.69 -15.25 8.32
CA ILE A 115 3.11 -14.00 7.84
C ILE A 115 2.19 -13.44 8.93
N PHE A 116 2.43 -12.21 9.35
CA PHE A 116 1.53 -11.48 10.24
C PHE A 116 0.34 -10.94 9.45
N ILE A 117 -0.88 -11.42 9.74
CA ILE A 117 -2.11 -11.06 9.03
C ILE A 117 -3.02 -10.29 9.99
N SER A 118 -3.11 -8.97 9.81
CA SER A 118 -3.98 -8.09 10.59
C SER A 118 -4.09 -6.72 9.92
N GLY A 119 -5.29 -6.15 9.84
CA GLY A 119 -5.49 -4.81 9.26
C GLY A 119 -4.94 -4.69 7.84
N GLN A 120 -3.89 -3.90 7.65
CA GLN A 120 -3.19 -3.75 6.36
C GLN A 120 -2.07 -4.78 6.16
N ALA A 121 -1.70 -5.50 7.22
CA ALA A 121 -0.65 -6.53 7.21
C ALA A 121 -1.09 -7.80 6.47
N GLY A 122 -0.14 -8.54 5.91
CA GLY A 122 -0.35 -9.81 5.22
C GLY A 122 0.70 -10.04 4.14
N LEU A 123 0.38 -10.91 3.18
CA LEU A 123 1.12 -11.05 1.93
C LEU A 123 0.70 -9.94 0.98
N MET A 124 1.65 -9.20 0.43
CA MET A 124 1.38 -7.97 -0.30
C MET A 124 1.82 -8.06 -1.77
N ASP A 125 2.88 -7.38 -2.17
CA ASP A 125 3.23 -7.31 -3.59
C ASP A 125 3.92 -8.58 -4.10
N ILE A 126 3.85 -8.77 -5.41
CA ILE A 126 4.55 -9.80 -6.15
C ILE A 126 5.18 -9.19 -7.39
N SER A 127 6.44 -9.52 -7.64
CA SER A 127 7.17 -9.05 -8.81
C SER A 127 8.06 -10.17 -9.36
N LEU A 128 8.17 -10.25 -10.69
CA LEU A 128 9.14 -11.13 -11.33
C LEU A 128 10.46 -10.39 -11.49
N HIS A 129 11.55 -11.15 -11.42
CA HIS A 129 12.87 -10.60 -11.80
C HIS A 129 12.85 -10.16 -13.28
N PRO A 130 13.55 -9.06 -13.67
CA PRO A 130 13.64 -8.64 -15.08
C PRO A 130 14.09 -9.75 -16.04
N ARG A 131 14.98 -10.62 -15.60
CA ARG A 131 15.44 -11.81 -16.35
C ARG A 131 14.73 -13.10 -15.90
N PHE A 132 13.43 -13.04 -15.63
CA PHE A 132 12.66 -14.20 -15.15
C PHE A 132 12.77 -15.41 -16.09
N ASP A 133 12.81 -15.19 -17.40
CA ASP A 133 12.98 -16.26 -18.40
C ASP A 133 14.26 -17.06 -18.22
N GLN A 134 15.29 -16.48 -17.58
CA GLN A 134 16.58 -17.12 -17.33
C GLN A 134 16.70 -17.72 -15.93
N ASN A 135 16.06 -17.10 -14.93
CA ASN A 135 16.31 -17.43 -13.53
C ASN A 135 15.06 -17.88 -12.75
N SER A 136 13.88 -17.67 -13.32
CA SER A 136 12.58 -18.00 -12.70
C SER A 136 12.36 -17.38 -11.32
N LEU A 137 13.03 -16.26 -11.00
CA LEU A 137 12.96 -15.63 -9.69
C LEU A 137 11.70 -14.76 -9.53
N VAL A 138 11.02 -14.97 -8.39
CA VAL A 138 9.84 -14.24 -7.94
C VAL A 138 10.14 -13.57 -6.61
N TYR A 139 9.71 -12.35 -6.45
CA TYR A 139 9.86 -11.57 -5.23
C TYR A 139 8.50 -11.28 -4.61
N LEU A 140 8.40 -11.45 -3.32
CA LEU A 140 7.22 -11.18 -2.52
C LEU A 140 7.56 -10.22 -1.40
N THR A 141 6.67 -9.28 -1.12
CA THR A 141 6.70 -8.52 0.12
C THR A 141 5.60 -8.98 1.05
N TYR A 142 5.90 -9.05 2.33
CA TYR A 142 4.94 -9.45 3.35
C TYR A 142 5.27 -8.80 4.70
N SER A 143 4.31 -8.76 5.59
CA SER A 143 4.55 -8.40 6.99
C SER A 143 4.94 -9.64 7.79
N SER A 144 6.05 -9.59 8.51
CA SER A 144 6.48 -10.63 9.46
C SER A 144 6.43 -10.13 10.90
N GLY A 145 6.35 -11.07 11.85
CA GLY A 145 6.27 -10.78 13.26
C GLY A 145 4.86 -10.91 13.84
N ASN A 146 4.47 -9.98 14.70
CA ASN A 146 3.17 -9.95 15.38
C ASN A 146 2.71 -8.51 15.62
N PHE A 147 1.58 -8.33 16.32
CA PHE A 147 1.04 -6.99 16.59
C PHE A 147 1.97 -6.08 17.38
N GLN A 148 2.76 -6.65 18.31
CA GLN A 148 3.68 -5.91 19.16
C GLN A 148 5.00 -5.56 18.47
N SER A 149 5.47 -6.44 17.57
CA SER A 149 6.72 -6.25 16.84
C SER A 149 6.62 -6.86 15.46
N ASN A 150 6.58 -6.02 14.44
CA ASN A 150 6.47 -6.43 13.05
C ASN A 150 7.23 -5.50 12.11
N HIS A 151 7.47 -5.97 10.91
CA HIS A 151 8.14 -5.23 9.85
C HIS A 151 7.75 -5.76 8.48
N THR A 152 8.06 -5.02 7.44
CA THR A 152 8.00 -5.48 6.05
C THR A 152 9.23 -6.34 5.76
N SER A 153 9.02 -7.52 5.18
CA SER A 153 10.08 -8.42 4.73
C SER A 153 9.98 -8.65 3.23
N ILE A 154 11.13 -8.93 2.60
CA ILE A 154 11.23 -9.26 1.19
C ILE A 154 11.70 -10.70 1.07
N LEU A 155 10.93 -11.52 0.39
CA LEU A 155 11.23 -12.92 0.11
C LEU A 155 11.49 -13.07 -1.39
N ARG A 156 12.56 -13.77 -1.72
CA ARG A 156 12.89 -14.26 -3.06
C ARG A 156 12.66 -15.77 -3.12
N ALA A 157 12.05 -16.26 -4.19
CA ALA A 157 11.85 -17.67 -4.43
C ALA A 157 11.98 -17.99 -5.93
N LYS A 158 12.15 -19.24 -6.30
CA LYS A 158 12.04 -19.70 -7.69
C LYS A 158 10.64 -20.23 -7.98
N PHE A 159 10.12 -19.93 -9.15
CA PHE A 159 8.89 -20.55 -9.66
C PHE A 159 9.26 -21.72 -10.55
N ASP A 160 8.90 -22.95 -10.16
CA ASP A 160 9.18 -24.19 -10.89
C ASP A 160 8.10 -24.59 -11.91
N GLY A 161 7.13 -23.69 -12.14
CA GLY A 161 5.95 -23.92 -12.99
C GLY A 161 4.70 -24.32 -12.22
N LYS A 162 4.82 -24.79 -10.96
CA LYS A 162 3.72 -25.27 -10.10
C LYS A 162 3.75 -24.66 -8.69
N ALA A 163 4.94 -24.32 -8.19
CA ALA A 163 5.14 -23.83 -6.84
C ALA A 163 6.22 -22.76 -6.78
N LEU A 164 6.24 -21.97 -5.69
CA LEU A 164 7.38 -21.16 -5.30
C LEU A 164 8.27 -22.01 -4.38
N VAL A 165 9.45 -22.34 -4.86
CA VAL A 165 10.44 -23.20 -4.16
C VAL A 165 11.67 -22.38 -3.76
N GLU A 166 12.52 -22.94 -2.91
CA GLU A 166 13.75 -22.31 -2.42
C GLU A 166 13.52 -20.88 -1.86
N PRO A 167 12.52 -20.66 -0.98
CA PRO A 167 12.27 -19.32 -0.47
C PRO A 167 13.40 -18.85 0.43
N GLN A 168 13.83 -17.60 0.21
CA GLN A 168 14.86 -16.93 0.99
C GLN A 168 14.37 -15.54 1.38
N VAL A 169 14.39 -15.21 2.68
CA VAL A 169 14.22 -13.84 3.15
C VAL A 169 15.53 -13.09 2.85
N ILE A 170 15.45 -12.14 1.94
CA ILE A 170 16.65 -11.38 1.49
C ILE A 170 16.78 -10.03 2.17
N PHE A 171 15.70 -9.52 2.78
CA PHE A 171 15.73 -8.25 3.48
C PHE A 171 14.60 -8.13 4.50
N GLU A 172 14.88 -7.48 5.63
CA GLU A 172 13.93 -7.14 6.68
C GLU A 172 14.08 -5.67 7.07
N VAL A 173 12.96 -4.94 7.07
CA VAL A 173 12.93 -3.50 7.37
C VAL A 173 13.18 -3.25 8.85
N LYS A 174 13.99 -2.26 9.16
CA LYS A 174 14.35 -1.82 10.52
C LYS A 174 14.08 -0.32 10.71
N PRO A 175 13.67 0.08 11.92
CA PRO A 175 13.31 -0.74 13.08
C PRO A 175 11.98 -1.48 12.89
N SER A 176 11.74 -2.53 13.69
CA SER A 176 10.43 -3.13 13.84
C SER A 176 9.49 -2.14 14.54
N LYS A 177 8.19 -2.29 14.29
CA LYS A 177 7.13 -1.44 14.85
C LYS A 177 6.01 -2.27 15.44
N SER A 178 5.15 -1.67 16.23
CA SER A 178 3.87 -2.24 16.64
C SER A 178 2.73 -1.84 15.70
N GLY A 179 1.55 -2.43 15.90
CA GLY A 179 0.36 -2.14 15.11
C GLY A 179 0.33 -2.85 13.75
N ASN A 180 -0.69 -2.55 12.96
CA ASN A 180 -1.02 -3.29 11.74
C ASN A 180 -1.27 -2.40 10.50
N GLN A 181 -0.62 -1.23 10.45
CA GLN A 181 -0.80 -0.22 9.41
C GLN A 181 0.52 0.16 8.73
N HIS A 182 0.41 0.80 7.57
CA HIS A 182 1.46 1.48 6.80
C HIS A 182 2.71 0.63 6.56
N PHE A 183 2.57 -0.44 5.80
CA PHE A 183 3.68 -1.31 5.40
C PHE A 183 4.35 -0.88 4.08
N GLY A 184 3.69 -0.04 3.26
CA GLY A 184 4.14 0.28 1.90
C GLY A 184 4.06 -0.92 0.97
N SER A 185 5.21 -1.57 0.72
CA SER A 185 5.37 -2.91 0.13
C SER A 185 5.50 -3.02 -1.39
N ARG A 186 5.24 -1.98 -2.19
CA ARG A 186 5.40 -2.06 -3.65
C ARG A 186 6.85 -2.28 -4.05
N ILE A 187 7.04 -3.17 -5.04
CA ILE A 187 8.34 -3.46 -5.67
C ILE A 187 8.30 -3.02 -7.14
N VAL A 188 9.32 -2.30 -7.58
CA VAL A 188 9.59 -2.06 -9.01
C VAL A 188 11.06 -2.23 -9.32
N TRP A 189 11.36 -2.62 -10.56
CA TRP A 189 12.72 -2.81 -11.03
C TRP A 189 13.21 -1.60 -11.81
N LEU A 190 14.46 -1.24 -11.59
CA LEU A 190 15.18 -0.27 -12.39
C LEU A 190 15.90 -0.97 -13.56
N PRO A 191 16.31 -0.21 -14.61
CA PRO A 191 16.99 -0.79 -15.77
C PRO A 191 18.30 -1.52 -15.46
N ASP A 192 18.94 -1.20 -14.34
CA ASP A 192 20.18 -1.83 -13.84
C ASP A 192 19.91 -3.09 -13.00
N GLU A 193 18.67 -3.59 -13.04
CA GLU A 193 18.22 -4.77 -12.29
C GLU A 193 18.27 -4.61 -10.76
N THR A 194 18.39 -3.40 -10.25
CA THR A 194 18.13 -3.13 -8.84
C THR A 194 16.63 -2.88 -8.62
N MET A 195 16.14 -3.16 -7.41
CA MET A 195 14.74 -2.96 -7.08
C MET A 195 14.55 -1.78 -6.15
N LEU A 196 13.47 -1.01 -6.36
CA LEU A 196 12.95 -0.05 -5.41
C LEU A 196 11.80 -0.65 -4.64
N ILE A 197 11.79 -0.46 -3.33
CA ILE A 197 10.75 -0.96 -2.45
C ILE A 197 10.22 0.19 -1.60
N ALA A 198 8.90 0.39 -1.64
CA ALA A 198 8.22 1.37 -0.81
C ALA A 198 8.01 0.83 0.62
N ILE A 199 8.35 1.61 1.63
CA ILE A 199 8.15 1.29 3.05
C ILE A 199 7.35 2.41 3.71
N GLY A 200 6.28 2.04 4.42
CA GLY A 200 5.44 2.99 5.14
C GLY A 200 6.09 3.53 6.42
N ASP A 201 5.54 4.61 6.96
CA ASP A 201 6.02 5.28 8.18
C ASP A 201 5.70 4.53 9.48
N GLY A 202 4.95 3.44 9.39
CA GLY A 202 4.62 2.56 10.51
C GLY A 202 3.20 2.70 11.04
N GLY A 203 2.52 3.83 10.87
CA GLY A 203 1.12 3.98 11.28
C GLY A 203 0.70 5.36 11.76
N ASN A 204 -0.58 5.46 12.11
CA ASN A 204 -1.20 6.69 12.57
C ASN A 204 -0.96 6.97 14.06
N PRO A 205 -1.06 8.25 14.52
CA PRO A 205 -1.15 8.56 15.94
C PRO A 205 -2.31 7.79 16.61
N PRO A 206 -2.19 7.41 17.89
CA PRO A 206 -1.09 7.77 18.81
C PRO A 206 0.10 6.79 18.79
N LEU A 207 0.29 6.00 17.72
CA LEU A 207 1.38 5.03 17.66
C LEU A 207 2.75 5.72 17.78
N GLU A 208 3.55 5.21 18.72
CA GLU A 208 4.88 5.73 19.04
C GLU A 208 5.98 4.67 18.83
N LEU A 209 7.18 5.17 18.61
CA LEU A 209 8.42 4.41 18.61
C LEU A 209 9.49 5.24 19.36
N ASN A 210 10.08 4.65 20.41
CA ASN A 210 11.09 5.31 21.25
C ASN A 210 10.63 6.65 21.83
N GLY A 211 9.35 6.74 22.27
CA GLY A 211 8.78 7.95 22.91
C GLY A 211 8.43 9.10 21.96
N GLU A 212 8.43 8.84 20.64
CA GLU A 212 7.98 9.81 19.64
C GLU A 212 6.92 9.20 18.74
N LEU A 213 6.02 10.03 18.19
CA LEU A 213 5.09 9.56 17.15
C LEU A 213 5.86 8.86 16.03
N ILE A 214 5.48 7.63 15.72
CA ILE A 214 6.22 6.76 14.78
C ILE A 214 6.40 7.40 13.40
N ARG A 215 5.43 8.18 12.93
CA ARG A 215 5.49 8.90 11.66
C ARG A 215 6.71 9.82 11.50
N LYS A 216 7.33 10.28 12.63
CA LYS A 216 8.57 11.06 12.60
C LYS A 216 9.76 10.28 12.04
N GLN A 217 9.69 8.95 12.06
CA GLN A 217 10.71 8.08 11.48
C GLN A 217 10.90 8.36 9.98
N ALA A 218 9.87 8.84 9.28
CA ALA A 218 9.95 9.20 7.87
C ALA A 218 11.03 10.25 7.57
N GLN A 219 11.32 11.16 8.51
CA GLN A 219 12.38 12.17 8.38
C GLN A 219 13.75 11.73 8.91
N LYS A 220 13.83 10.63 9.67
CA LYS A 220 15.09 10.13 10.23
C LYS A 220 15.82 9.25 9.22
N LEU A 221 17.07 9.57 8.90
CA LEU A 221 17.86 8.84 7.92
C LEU A 221 18.46 7.53 8.47
N ASP A 222 18.47 7.31 9.77
CA ASP A 222 18.87 6.05 10.41
C ASP A 222 17.76 5.00 10.44
N SER A 223 16.52 5.39 10.09
CA SER A 223 15.33 4.54 10.04
C SER A 223 14.93 4.24 8.59
N GLN A 224 14.48 3.01 8.35
CA GLN A 224 13.92 2.60 7.04
C GLN A 224 12.41 2.84 6.93
N LEU A 225 11.75 3.30 7.99
CA LEU A 225 10.32 3.62 7.97
C LEU A 225 10.06 4.95 7.23
N GLY A 226 9.04 4.96 6.36
CA GLY A 226 8.69 6.12 5.54
C GLY A 226 9.71 6.42 4.44
N LYS A 227 10.16 5.39 3.75
CA LYS A 227 11.23 5.44 2.74
C LYS A 227 10.85 4.73 1.44
N VAL A 228 11.54 5.08 0.38
CA VAL A 228 11.81 4.17 -0.72
C VAL A 228 13.23 3.64 -0.51
N LEU A 229 13.40 2.33 -0.54
CA LEU A 229 14.70 1.66 -0.43
C LEU A 229 15.15 1.17 -1.80
N ARG A 230 16.47 1.14 -2.08
CA ARG A 230 17.02 0.49 -3.28
C ARG A 230 17.96 -0.63 -2.88
N LEU A 231 17.67 -1.83 -3.42
CA LEU A 231 18.40 -3.07 -3.16
C LEU A 231 18.76 -3.76 -4.47
N LYS A 232 19.78 -4.61 -4.44
CA LYS A 232 20.03 -5.60 -5.49
C LYS A 232 19.06 -6.77 -5.36
N ASP A 233 19.07 -7.64 -6.35
CA ASP A 233 18.23 -8.85 -6.44
C ASP A 233 18.48 -9.87 -5.31
N ASP A 234 19.63 -9.82 -4.66
CA ASP A 234 20.00 -10.64 -3.50
C ASP A 234 19.73 -9.96 -2.14
N GLY A 235 19.17 -8.75 -2.15
CA GLY A 235 18.91 -7.94 -0.95
C GLY A 235 20.11 -7.11 -0.49
N SER A 236 21.27 -7.22 -1.11
CA SER A 236 22.43 -6.39 -0.79
C SER A 236 22.24 -4.94 -1.27
N ILE A 237 23.02 -4.03 -0.69
CA ILE A 237 22.89 -2.58 -0.93
C ILE A 237 23.79 -2.17 -2.09
N PRO A 238 23.27 -1.49 -3.12
CA PRO A 238 24.11 -0.91 -4.18
C PRO A 238 25.10 0.12 -3.64
N SER A 239 26.34 0.09 -4.13
CA SER A 239 27.42 0.99 -3.67
C SER A 239 27.25 2.45 -4.12
N ASP A 240 26.34 2.71 -5.04
CA ASP A 240 25.99 4.01 -5.60
C ASP A 240 24.70 4.60 -5.04
N ASN A 241 24.13 3.99 -3.98
CA ASN A 241 22.97 4.56 -3.30
C ASN A 241 23.29 5.96 -2.73
N PRO A 242 22.31 6.88 -2.71
CA PRO A 242 22.56 8.29 -2.41
C PRO A 242 23.13 8.54 -1.00
N PHE A 243 22.85 7.66 -0.04
CA PHE A 243 23.28 7.82 1.35
C PHE A 243 24.40 6.85 1.77
N VAL A 244 24.96 6.05 0.86
CA VAL A 244 25.95 5.01 1.19
C VAL A 244 27.22 5.58 1.86
N LYS A 245 27.58 6.83 1.58
CA LYS A 245 28.75 7.51 2.18
C LYS A 245 28.41 8.25 3.48
N ASN A 246 27.13 8.35 3.85
CA ASN A 246 26.71 9.00 5.09
C ASN A 246 26.62 7.96 6.22
N THR A 247 27.58 7.96 7.13
CA THR A 247 27.67 7.00 8.24
C THR A 247 26.53 7.12 9.27
N SER A 248 25.80 8.23 9.26
CA SER A 248 24.61 8.45 10.11
C SER A 248 23.29 8.10 9.42
N ALA A 249 23.34 7.62 8.17
CA ALA A 249 22.17 7.26 7.40
C ALA A 249 22.16 5.77 7.08
N ASN A 250 20.96 5.20 6.92
CA ASN A 250 20.82 3.85 6.41
C ASN A 250 21.16 3.83 4.91
N PRO A 251 22.15 3.04 4.48
CA PRO A 251 22.65 3.07 3.11
C PRO A 251 21.67 2.50 2.07
N ALA A 252 20.59 1.81 2.50
CA ALA A 252 19.57 1.31 1.60
C ALA A 252 18.60 2.40 1.12
N ILE A 253 18.58 3.57 1.75
CA ILE A 253 17.62 4.63 1.45
C ILE A 253 17.88 5.20 0.05
N TRP A 254 16.80 5.24 -0.77
CA TRP A 254 16.72 5.92 -2.05
C TRP A 254 16.10 7.31 -1.92
N SER A 255 14.92 7.40 -1.26
CA SER A 255 14.24 8.65 -0.92
C SER A 255 13.56 8.53 0.44
N TYR A 256 13.18 9.66 1.05
CA TYR A 256 12.62 9.68 2.39
C TYR A 256 11.50 10.71 2.55
N GLY A 257 10.87 10.74 3.72
CA GLY A 257 9.75 11.65 3.97
C GLY A 257 8.44 11.18 3.34
N HIS A 258 8.21 9.86 3.30
CA HIS A 258 6.99 9.24 2.79
C HIS A 258 6.09 8.77 3.92
N ARG A 259 4.77 8.81 3.70
CA ARG A 259 3.81 8.26 4.66
C ARG A 259 3.50 6.79 4.39
N ASN A 260 2.89 6.48 3.26
CA ASN A 260 2.49 5.11 2.94
C ASN A 260 2.23 4.96 1.43
N ILE A 261 3.29 4.82 0.67
CA ILE A 261 3.24 4.58 -0.77
C ILE A 261 2.52 3.25 -1.03
N GLN A 262 1.48 3.27 -1.84
CA GLN A 262 0.69 2.09 -2.24
C GLN A 262 0.77 1.80 -3.74
N GLY A 263 1.14 2.76 -4.55
CA GLY A 263 1.48 2.59 -5.96
C GLY A 263 2.91 3.04 -6.21
N LEU A 264 3.67 2.25 -6.96
CA LEU A 264 5.01 2.56 -7.41
C LEU A 264 5.16 2.03 -8.83
N PHE A 265 5.72 2.84 -9.71
CA PHE A 265 5.95 2.47 -11.11
C PHE A 265 7.27 3.09 -11.58
N ALA A 266 8.14 2.26 -12.14
CA ALA A 266 9.36 2.70 -12.81
C ALA A 266 9.16 2.57 -14.32
N ASP A 267 9.29 3.67 -15.05
CA ASP A 267 9.17 3.67 -16.49
C ASP A 267 10.51 3.29 -17.14
N PRO A 268 10.57 2.14 -17.84
CA PRO A 268 11.83 1.68 -18.40
C PRO A 268 12.37 2.56 -19.55
N LEU A 269 11.52 3.40 -20.15
CA LEU A 269 11.92 4.26 -21.27
C LEU A 269 12.43 5.63 -20.81
N SER A 270 11.67 6.30 -19.93
CA SER A 270 12.06 7.61 -19.41
C SER A 270 12.92 7.52 -18.14
N GLN A 271 13.04 6.34 -17.53
CA GLN A 271 13.67 6.08 -16.24
C GLN A 271 13.02 6.85 -15.06
N GLN A 272 11.86 7.46 -15.29
CA GLN A 272 11.12 8.13 -14.24
C GLN A 272 10.46 7.11 -13.29
N VAL A 273 10.49 7.42 -12.01
CA VAL A 273 9.82 6.63 -10.97
C VAL A 273 8.67 7.45 -10.41
N TRP A 274 7.47 6.91 -10.51
CA TRP A 274 6.25 7.53 -10.03
C TRP A 274 5.69 6.77 -8.83
N ALA A 275 5.16 7.49 -7.85
CA ALA A 275 4.52 6.91 -6.68
C ALA A 275 3.19 7.59 -6.36
N THR A 276 2.24 6.80 -5.85
CA THR A 276 1.05 7.31 -5.19
C THR A 276 1.11 6.96 -3.71
N GLU A 277 0.79 7.91 -2.85
CA GLU A 277 0.79 7.68 -1.41
C GLU A 277 -0.40 8.30 -0.69
N HIS A 278 -0.77 7.65 0.41
CA HIS A 278 -1.87 8.11 1.25
C HIS A 278 -1.45 9.31 2.10
N GLY A 279 -2.27 10.35 2.08
CA GLY A 279 -2.32 11.33 3.15
C GLY A 279 -2.99 10.78 4.42
N ALA A 280 -3.21 11.62 5.42
CA ALA A 280 -4.05 11.28 6.56
C ALA A 280 -5.54 11.50 6.21
N ARG A 281 -6.15 12.60 6.59
CA ARG A 281 -7.48 12.99 6.13
C ARG A 281 -7.35 13.95 4.96
N GLY A 282 -7.43 13.45 3.72
CA GLY A 282 -7.06 14.20 2.51
C GLY A 282 -5.55 14.34 2.35
N GLY A 283 -5.10 15.00 1.28
CA GLY A 283 -3.69 15.20 0.99
C GLY A 283 -2.98 13.93 0.53
N ASP A 284 -3.68 13.03 -0.16
CA ASP A 284 -3.04 11.94 -0.91
C ASP A 284 -2.25 12.54 -2.08
N GLU A 285 -1.16 11.90 -2.48
CA GLU A 285 -0.20 12.49 -3.41
C GLU A 285 0.17 11.58 -4.58
N LEU A 286 0.45 12.22 -5.73
CA LEU A 286 1.21 11.63 -6.82
C LEU A 286 2.58 12.31 -6.85
N ASN A 287 3.63 11.52 -6.70
CA ASN A 287 5.01 11.98 -6.61
C ASN A 287 5.87 11.44 -7.76
N LEU A 288 6.80 12.27 -8.27
CA LEU A 288 7.92 11.84 -9.09
C LEU A 288 9.11 11.61 -8.17
N ILE A 289 9.54 10.35 -8.04
CA ILE A 289 10.53 9.93 -7.06
C ILE A 289 11.95 10.06 -7.62
N GLU A 290 12.80 10.79 -6.91
CA GLU A 290 14.19 11.04 -7.24
C GLU A 290 15.12 10.58 -6.11
N ALA A 291 16.33 10.15 -6.48
CA ALA A 291 17.35 9.69 -5.54
C ALA A 291 17.76 10.81 -4.57
N GLY A 292 17.86 10.47 -3.28
CA GLY A 292 18.34 11.37 -2.24
C GLY A 292 17.36 12.45 -1.79
N LYS A 293 16.15 12.51 -2.36
CA LYS A 293 15.19 13.58 -2.11
C LYS A 293 14.27 13.30 -0.91
N ASN A 294 13.82 14.41 -0.29
CA ASN A 294 12.85 14.44 0.81
C ASN A 294 11.46 14.83 0.27
N TYR A 295 10.43 14.07 0.64
CA TYR A 295 9.03 14.28 0.23
C TYR A 295 8.16 14.86 1.36
N GLY A 296 8.77 15.24 2.47
CA GLY A 296 8.23 16.14 3.48
C GLY A 296 7.46 15.49 4.63
N TRP A 297 6.79 14.35 4.46
CA TRP A 297 5.99 13.75 5.52
C TRP A 297 6.81 13.49 6.80
N PRO A 298 6.30 13.81 8.00
CA PRO A 298 5.09 14.58 8.32
C PRO A 298 5.35 16.08 8.49
N ALA A 299 6.58 16.57 8.29
CA ALA A 299 6.99 17.95 8.55
C ALA A 299 6.33 18.94 7.56
N VAL A 300 6.11 18.50 6.33
CA VAL A 300 5.36 19.20 5.28
C VAL A 300 4.22 18.28 4.84
N SER A 301 2.98 18.78 4.79
CA SER A 301 1.83 17.94 4.40
C SER A 301 0.59 18.78 4.07
N PHE A 302 -0.18 18.31 3.09
CA PHE A 302 -1.50 18.82 2.74
C PHE A 302 -2.62 18.21 3.60
N SER A 303 -2.30 17.24 4.46
CA SER A 303 -3.27 16.44 5.19
C SER A 303 -3.78 17.11 6.47
N GLN A 304 -4.97 16.69 6.87
CA GLN A 304 -5.51 16.94 8.21
C GLN A 304 -5.39 15.71 9.09
N GLU A 305 -5.34 15.89 10.40
CA GLU A 305 -5.44 14.80 11.37
C GLU A 305 -6.86 14.20 11.36
N TYR A 306 -6.98 12.91 11.68
CA TYR A 306 -8.30 12.27 11.81
C TYR A 306 -9.11 12.87 12.97
N THR A 307 -8.45 13.38 13.98
CA THR A 307 -9.05 14.09 15.15
C THR A 307 -9.34 15.57 14.89
N GLY A 308 -9.00 16.07 13.70
CA GLY A 308 -9.12 17.48 13.30
C GLY A 308 -7.81 18.26 13.43
N GLY A 309 -7.73 19.40 12.74
CA GLY A 309 -6.51 20.20 12.64
C GLY A 309 -5.57 19.72 11.51
N LYS A 310 -4.55 20.51 11.23
CA LYS A 310 -3.54 20.19 10.20
C LYS A 310 -2.46 19.28 10.77
N VAL A 311 -1.97 18.33 9.97
CA VAL A 311 -0.77 17.53 10.28
C VAL A 311 0.46 18.44 10.37
N SER A 312 0.61 19.36 9.43
CA SER A 312 1.67 20.37 9.39
C SER A 312 1.08 21.75 9.11
N LYS A 313 1.77 22.79 9.60
CA LYS A 313 1.47 24.17 9.22
C LYS A 313 1.95 24.50 7.80
N GLU A 314 2.94 23.75 7.31
CA GLU A 314 3.60 23.95 6.02
C GLU A 314 3.13 22.93 5.01
N THR A 315 2.94 23.38 3.78
CA THR A 315 2.57 22.53 2.64
C THR A 315 3.67 22.45 1.57
N SER A 316 4.70 23.29 1.68
CA SER A 316 5.88 23.30 0.82
C SER A 316 7.08 23.91 1.54
N ARG A 317 8.30 23.49 1.18
CA ARG A 317 9.59 24.08 1.61
C ARG A 317 10.63 23.91 0.51
N PRO A 318 11.66 24.79 0.44
CA PRO A 318 12.69 24.73 -0.62
C PRO A 318 13.50 23.43 -0.64
N ASP A 319 13.66 22.74 0.49
CA ASP A 319 14.40 21.47 0.65
C ASP A 319 13.52 20.23 0.45
N ILE A 320 12.24 20.41 0.14
CA ILE A 320 11.24 19.34 -0.02
C ILE A 320 10.77 19.31 -1.49
N VAL A 321 10.59 18.11 -2.01
CA VAL A 321 9.99 17.93 -3.35
C VAL A 321 8.47 17.98 -3.24
N ASP A 322 7.87 18.94 -3.94
CA ASP A 322 6.42 19.07 -3.98
C ASP A 322 5.78 17.96 -4.83
N PRO A 323 4.59 17.46 -4.43
CA PRO A 323 3.85 16.50 -5.22
C PRO A 323 3.39 17.07 -6.56
N LYS A 324 3.24 16.19 -7.57
CA LYS A 324 2.73 16.57 -8.90
C LYS A 324 1.20 16.69 -8.92
N LEU A 325 0.54 16.03 -7.98
CA LEU A 325 -0.91 16.10 -7.78
C LEU A 325 -1.23 15.81 -6.31
N VAL A 326 -2.21 16.53 -5.78
CA VAL A 326 -2.75 16.31 -4.43
C VAL A 326 -4.25 16.05 -4.54
N TRP A 327 -4.73 14.99 -3.88
CA TRP A 327 -6.16 14.68 -3.77
C TRP A 327 -6.70 15.08 -2.39
N THR A 328 -7.68 15.97 -2.40
CA THR A 328 -8.49 16.32 -1.24
C THR A 328 -9.92 16.55 -1.71
N PRO A 329 -10.88 15.72 -1.27
CA PRO A 329 -10.76 14.66 -0.26
C PRO A 329 -9.88 13.48 -0.70
N SER A 330 -9.49 12.64 0.26
CA SER A 330 -8.70 11.43 0.01
C SER A 330 -9.45 10.46 -0.90
N ILE A 331 -8.78 9.95 -1.93
CA ILE A 331 -9.24 8.82 -2.75
C ILE A 331 -8.68 7.48 -2.25
N ALA A 332 -7.69 7.53 -1.35
CA ALA A 332 -6.83 6.43 -0.92
C ALA A 332 -6.20 5.72 -2.13
N PRO A 333 -5.26 6.37 -2.84
CA PRO A 333 -4.65 5.82 -4.05
C PRO A 333 -3.91 4.52 -3.75
N SER A 334 -3.93 3.61 -4.71
CA SER A 334 -3.34 2.28 -4.58
C SER A 334 -2.37 1.98 -5.73
N GLY A 335 -2.48 0.83 -6.41
CA GLY A 335 -1.60 0.49 -7.53
C GLY A 335 -1.51 1.58 -8.58
N LEU A 336 -0.34 1.71 -9.19
CA LEU A 336 -0.01 2.73 -10.20
C LEU A 336 0.64 2.08 -11.41
N MET A 337 0.26 2.50 -12.62
CA MET A 337 0.93 2.14 -13.86
C MET A 337 0.96 3.31 -14.84
N LEU A 338 1.88 3.27 -15.79
CA LEU A 338 1.85 4.06 -17.02
C LEU A 338 1.38 3.14 -18.16
N TYR A 339 0.33 3.56 -18.88
CA TYR A 339 -0.19 2.78 -20.00
C TYR A 339 0.64 2.99 -21.28
N ARG A 340 1.07 1.88 -21.87
CA ARG A 340 1.86 1.87 -23.12
C ARG A 340 1.28 0.96 -24.20
N GLY A 341 0.13 0.33 -23.90
CA GLY A 341 -0.55 -0.56 -24.84
C GLY A 341 -1.14 0.17 -26.02
N ASP A 342 -1.65 -0.60 -26.96
CA ASP A 342 -2.29 -0.14 -28.21
C ASP A 342 -3.82 -0.31 -28.20
N ARG A 343 -4.37 -1.00 -27.20
CA ARG A 343 -5.82 -1.20 -27.08
C ARG A 343 -6.58 0.09 -26.81
N PHE A 344 -5.94 1.06 -26.16
CA PHE A 344 -6.49 2.39 -25.90
C PHE A 344 -5.49 3.46 -26.38
N PRO A 345 -5.44 3.77 -27.67
CA PRO A 345 -4.42 4.68 -28.23
C PRO A 345 -4.38 6.05 -27.55
N ASP A 346 -5.54 6.63 -27.21
CA ASP A 346 -5.66 7.94 -26.56
C ASP A 346 -5.18 7.93 -25.08
N TRP A 347 -4.99 6.75 -24.51
CA TRP A 347 -4.51 6.56 -23.14
C TRP A 347 -3.01 6.31 -23.04
N ARG A 348 -2.34 6.13 -24.17
CA ARG A 348 -0.91 5.88 -24.20
C ARG A 348 -0.13 7.05 -23.59
N GLY A 349 0.79 6.73 -22.67
CA GLY A 349 1.58 7.72 -21.93
C GLY A 349 0.84 8.34 -20.74
N ASN A 350 -0.38 7.89 -20.41
CA ASN A 350 -1.08 8.35 -19.22
C ASN A 350 -0.83 7.41 -18.04
N LEU A 351 -0.77 7.98 -16.84
CA LEU A 351 -0.74 7.23 -15.58
C LEU A 351 -2.16 6.81 -15.19
N PHE A 352 -2.26 5.64 -14.54
CA PHE A 352 -3.50 5.10 -14.00
C PHE A 352 -3.26 4.73 -12.54
N ALA A 353 -3.98 5.38 -11.64
CA ALA A 353 -3.94 5.13 -10.20
C ALA A 353 -5.25 4.47 -9.75
N GLY A 354 -5.15 3.32 -9.10
CA GLY A 354 -6.30 2.72 -8.42
C GLY A 354 -6.68 3.52 -7.18
N ALA A 355 -7.95 3.48 -6.76
CA ALA A 355 -8.44 4.19 -5.60
C ALA A 355 -9.33 3.28 -4.73
N LEU A 356 -9.00 3.18 -3.44
CA LEU A 356 -9.68 2.30 -2.49
C LEU A 356 -10.96 2.93 -1.95
N VAL A 357 -10.95 4.24 -1.66
CA VAL A 357 -12.11 4.93 -1.06
C VAL A 357 -13.09 5.36 -2.12
N SER A 358 -12.65 6.02 -3.19
CA SER A 358 -13.53 6.47 -4.27
C SER A 358 -13.96 5.35 -5.22
N LYS A 359 -13.37 4.14 -5.11
CA LYS A 359 -13.78 2.92 -5.85
C LYS A 359 -13.70 3.07 -7.37
N GLU A 360 -12.63 3.70 -7.82
CA GLU A 360 -12.39 4.06 -9.22
C GLU A 360 -10.93 3.85 -9.61
N VAL A 361 -10.64 3.99 -10.87
CA VAL A 361 -9.29 4.22 -11.39
C VAL A 361 -9.23 5.66 -11.89
N VAL A 362 -8.21 6.40 -11.48
CA VAL A 362 -7.96 7.77 -11.93
C VAL A 362 -6.95 7.72 -13.06
N ARG A 363 -7.33 8.23 -14.25
CA ARG A 363 -6.43 8.44 -15.37
C ARG A 363 -5.84 9.84 -15.29
N ILE A 364 -4.52 9.93 -15.38
CA ILE A 364 -3.77 11.17 -15.17
C ILE A 364 -2.84 11.37 -16.37
N LYS A 365 -2.98 12.49 -17.06
CA LYS A 365 -2.06 12.92 -18.10
C LYS A 365 -1.09 13.94 -17.54
N ILE A 366 0.19 13.69 -17.72
CA ILE A 366 1.29 14.57 -17.29
C ILE A 366 1.93 15.17 -18.56
N GLU A 367 2.07 16.48 -18.60
CA GLU A 367 2.81 17.19 -19.64
C GLU A 367 3.78 18.18 -18.98
N ALA A 368 5.05 18.17 -19.41
CA ALA A 368 6.09 19.02 -18.83
C ALA A 368 6.13 18.96 -17.28
N ASN A 369 5.97 17.75 -16.71
CA ASN A 369 5.91 17.49 -15.26
C ASN A 369 4.74 18.17 -14.51
N LYS A 370 3.68 18.57 -15.23
CA LYS A 370 2.44 19.10 -14.66
C LYS A 370 1.26 18.22 -15.01
N THR A 371 0.35 18.05 -14.07
CA THR A 371 -0.93 17.37 -14.35
C THR A 371 -1.78 18.26 -15.25
N VAL A 372 -2.17 17.75 -16.44
CA VAL A 372 -3.01 18.48 -17.39
C VAL A 372 -4.42 17.91 -17.48
N ILE A 373 -4.59 16.62 -17.20
CA ILE A 373 -5.89 15.94 -17.24
C ILE A 373 -5.97 14.98 -16.07
N GLN A 374 -7.13 14.97 -15.42
CA GLN A 374 -7.54 13.94 -14.49
C GLN A 374 -8.96 13.50 -14.86
N GLU A 375 -9.13 12.21 -15.10
CA GLU A 375 -10.42 11.59 -15.41
C GLU A 375 -10.65 10.37 -14.52
N THR A 376 -11.88 10.14 -14.11
CA THR A 376 -12.24 8.99 -13.27
C THR A 376 -12.92 7.91 -14.09
N ILE A 377 -12.52 6.67 -13.84
CA ILE A 377 -13.10 5.45 -14.41
C ILE A 377 -13.78 4.71 -13.26
N PRO A 378 -15.12 4.80 -13.11
CA PRO A 378 -15.80 4.19 -11.98
C PRO A 378 -15.76 2.67 -12.08
N ILE A 379 -15.26 2.01 -11.03
CA ILE A 379 -15.23 0.56 -10.91
C ILE A 379 -16.38 0.06 -10.03
N GLY A 380 -16.73 0.82 -8.98
CA GLY A 380 -17.80 0.51 -8.03
C GLY A 380 -17.33 -0.37 -6.87
N GLN A 381 -16.07 -0.82 -6.89
CA GLN A 381 -15.41 -1.60 -5.84
C GLN A 381 -14.07 -0.96 -5.50
N ARG A 382 -13.56 -1.23 -4.30
CA ARG A 382 -12.24 -0.75 -3.87
C ARG A 382 -11.18 -1.29 -4.82
N VAL A 383 -10.41 -0.43 -5.46
CA VAL A 383 -9.34 -0.84 -6.38
C VAL A 383 -8.03 -1.00 -5.60
N ARG A 384 -7.42 -2.18 -5.66
CA ARG A 384 -6.14 -2.47 -5.01
C ARG A 384 -4.94 -2.33 -5.93
N ASP A 385 -5.05 -2.82 -7.15
CA ASP A 385 -3.97 -2.77 -8.11
C ASP A 385 -4.50 -2.50 -9.51
N VAL A 386 -3.71 -1.83 -10.31
CA VAL A 386 -3.98 -1.57 -11.72
C VAL A 386 -2.71 -1.81 -12.50
N ARG A 387 -2.79 -2.67 -13.53
CA ARG A 387 -1.64 -3.06 -14.35
C ARG A 387 -2.04 -3.22 -15.82
N GLN A 388 -1.08 -3.01 -16.71
CA GLN A 388 -1.22 -3.39 -18.11
C GLN A 388 -0.84 -4.85 -18.28
N GLY A 389 -1.72 -5.64 -18.92
CA GLY A 389 -1.41 -7.01 -19.31
C GLY A 389 -0.54 -7.06 -20.56
N LYS A 390 0.07 -8.25 -20.81
CA LYS A 390 0.88 -8.50 -22.03
C LYS A 390 0.06 -8.36 -23.33
N ASP A 391 -1.25 -8.53 -23.24
CA ASP A 391 -2.23 -8.37 -24.31
C ASP A 391 -2.63 -6.90 -24.59
N GLY A 392 -2.04 -5.97 -23.84
CA GLY A 392 -2.29 -4.53 -23.98
C GLY A 392 -3.56 -4.04 -23.30
N PHE A 393 -4.35 -4.90 -22.63
CA PHE A 393 -5.49 -4.48 -21.82
C PHE A 393 -5.07 -3.98 -20.44
N ILE A 394 -5.99 -3.26 -19.79
CA ILE A 394 -5.82 -2.81 -18.42
C ILE A 394 -6.53 -3.79 -17.49
N TYR A 395 -5.81 -4.26 -16.48
CA TYR A 395 -6.29 -5.19 -15.47
C TYR A 395 -6.36 -4.51 -14.11
N ILE A 396 -7.40 -4.84 -13.36
CA ILE A 396 -7.74 -4.21 -12.07
C ILE A 396 -8.02 -5.30 -11.05
N LEU A 397 -7.32 -5.28 -9.92
CA LEU A 397 -7.66 -6.08 -8.73
C LEU A 397 -8.51 -5.26 -7.77
N THR A 398 -9.58 -5.85 -7.24
CA THR A 398 -10.42 -5.19 -6.23
C THR A 398 -10.06 -5.65 -4.82
N ASP A 399 -10.10 -4.75 -3.82
CA ASP A 399 -9.75 -5.03 -2.40
C ASP A 399 -11.01 -5.41 -1.60
N GLU A 400 -11.62 -6.52 -1.96
CA GLU A 400 -12.84 -7.03 -1.30
C GLU A 400 -12.58 -8.43 -0.71
N GLN A 401 -13.44 -8.88 0.22
CA GLN A 401 -13.40 -10.25 0.76
C GLN A 401 -13.60 -11.28 -0.37
N ALA A 402 -14.54 -10.99 -1.29
CA ALA A 402 -14.72 -11.71 -2.54
C ALA A 402 -14.27 -10.79 -3.68
N GLY A 403 -12.96 -10.58 -3.77
CA GLY A 403 -12.33 -9.71 -4.76
C GLY A 403 -12.40 -10.28 -6.18
N GLN A 404 -12.11 -9.42 -7.15
CA GLN A 404 -12.18 -9.75 -8.57
C GLN A 404 -10.94 -9.28 -9.31
N LEU A 405 -10.63 -9.97 -10.40
CA LEU A 405 -9.80 -9.47 -11.47
C LEU A 405 -10.71 -9.00 -12.60
N ILE A 406 -10.66 -7.70 -12.89
CA ILE A 406 -11.44 -7.06 -13.94
C ILE A 406 -10.50 -6.64 -15.06
N ARG A 407 -10.93 -6.78 -16.31
CA ARG A 407 -10.23 -6.29 -17.49
C ARG A 407 -11.06 -5.20 -18.16
N LEU A 408 -10.42 -4.09 -18.54
CA LEU A 408 -11.02 -3.07 -19.39
C LEU A 408 -10.76 -3.44 -20.86
N GLU A 409 -11.81 -3.45 -21.66
CA GLU A 409 -11.75 -3.71 -23.09
C GLU A 409 -12.39 -2.54 -23.85
N PRO A 410 -11.82 -2.05 -24.96
CA PRO A 410 -12.46 -1.04 -25.80
C PRO A 410 -13.78 -1.57 -26.35
N MET A 411 -14.76 -0.66 -26.56
CA MET A 411 -16.03 -0.97 -27.24
C MET A 411 -15.94 -0.60 -28.71
#